data_3b5b54a6763c72018ec0915be50118db
#
_entry.id   3b5b54a6763c72018ec0915be50118db
#
_cell.length_a   1.000
_cell.length_b   1.000
_cell.length_c   1.000
_cell.angle_alpha   90.00
_cell.angle_beta   90.00
_cell.angle_gamma   90.00
#
_symmetry.space_group_name_H-M   'P 1'
#
loop_
_entity.id
_entity.type
_entity.pdbx_description
1 polymer ?
#
loop_
_entity_poly.entity_id
_entity_poly.type
_entity_poly.pdbx_seq_one_letter_code
_entity_poly.pdbx_strand_id
1 'polypeptide(L)'
;HNGMLNISGEKMSKSIGNIKVMDELLEDAPGEAIRLGLLQGHYRQRLDFSDDLLAQSVKNLDRLYGVLRDTSDIKAVRTPAPEAFLTALCDDLNTPKALAELFALSKNITSSESKGAFLAAANLMGLLQQAPEDWFAAQTAKSTAKNDFDAAAVEALIEVRAKARAEKDFAAADAARDDLTAMGVVIEDTADGTIWKLAK
;
A
#
# COMPACT_ATOMS: atom_id res chain seq x y z
N HIS A 1 28.64 10.22 -2.50
CA HIS A 1 27.93 10.30 -3.78
C HIS A 1 26.85 9.23 -3.83
N ASN A 2 25.65 9.60 -4.28
CA ASN A 2 24.57 8.65 -4.51
C ASN A 2 24.81 7.86 -5.81
N GLY A 3 24.22 6.67 -5.89
CA GLY A 3 24.10 5.93 -7.13
C GLY A 3 23.29 6.70 -8.18
N MET A 4 23.39 6.29 -9.43
CA MET A 4 22.61 6.89 -10.51
C MET A 4 21.15 6.40 -10.44
N LEU A 5 20.23 7.31 -10.69
CA LEU A 5 18.83 7.00 -10.92
C LEU A 5 18.61 6.79 -12.42
N ASN A 6 18.07 5.64 -12.78
CA ASN A 6 17.59 5.33 -14.11
C ASN A 6 16.05 5.44 -14.12
N ILE A 7 15.49 5.72 -15.29
CA ILE A 7 14.05 5.69 -15.55
C ILE A 7 13.84 4.67 -16.67
N SER A 8 13.16 3.57 -16.39
CA SER A 8 12.85 2.50 -17.35
C SER A 8 14.11 2.00 -18.09
N GLY A 9 15.19 1.75 -17.34
CA GLY A 9 16.47 1.24 -17.86
C GLY A 9 17.42 2.29 -18.40
N GLU A 10 16.98 3.51 -18.67
CA GLU A 10 17.81 4.59 -19.21
C GLU A 10 18.22 5.59 -18.13
N LYS A 11 19.42 6.15 -18.25
CA LYS A 11 19.88 7.20 -17.34
C LYS A 11 18.96 8.42 -17.40
N MET A 12 18.43 8.84 -16.24
CA MET A 12 17.66 10.08 -16.16
C MET A 12 18.53 11.28 -16.57
N SER A 13 18.13 12.00 -17.61
CA SER A 13 18.82 13.19 -18.08
C SER A 13 17.90 14.16 -18.80
N LYS A 14 18.27 15.47 -18.75
CA LYS A 14 17.54 16.53 -19.44
C LYS A 14 17.55 16.36 -20.96
N SER A 15 18.66 15.85 -21.51
CA SER A 15 18.83 15.68 -22.96
C SER A 15 17.93 14.57 -23.56
N ILE A 16 17.57 13.57 -22.75
CA ILE A 16 16.68 12.48 -23.15
C ILE A 16 15.21 12.85 -22.89
N GLY A 17 14.95 13.86 -22.06
CA GLY A 17 13.59 14.29 -21.72
C GLY A 17 12.84 13.34 -20.79
N ASN A 18 13.54 12.40 -20.13
CA ASN A 18 12.96 11.40 -19.25
C ASN A 18 13.01 11.79 -17.76
N ILE A 19 13.10 13.09 -17.46
CA ILE A 19 13.06 13.58 -16.09
C ILE A 19 11.62 13.53 -15.62
N LYS A 20 11.34 12.73 -14.60
CA LYS A 20 10.08 12.77 -13.85
C LYS A 20 10.23 13.75 -12.68
N VAL A 21 9.42 14.79 -12.65
CA VAL A 21 9.35 15.71 -11.51
C VAL A 21 8.43 15.15 -10.42
N MET A 22 8.65 15.58 -9.19
CA MET A 22 7.92 15.00 -8.05
C MET A 22 6.41 15.21 -8.15
N ASP A 23 5.97 16.36 -8.66
CA ASP A 23 4.55 16.68 -8.81
C ASP A 23 3.85 15.68 -9.76
N GLU A 24 4.46 15.35 -10.91
CA GLU A 24 3.96 14.34 -11.83
C GLU A 24 3.91 12.94 -11.18
N LEU A 25 4.94 12.58 -10.41
CA LEU A 25 4.96 11.29 -9.71
C LEU A 25 3.86 11.19 -8.64
N LEU A 26 3.52 12.30 -7.98
CA LEU A 26 2.45 12.34 -6.96
C LEU A 26 1.04 12.21 -7.58
N GLU A 27 0.87 12.59 -8.85
CA GLU A 27 -0.36 12.31 -9.59
C GLU A 27 -0.53 10.80 -9.83
N ASP A 28 0.57 10.10 -10.13
CA ASP A 28 0.56 8.66 -10.46
C ASP A 28 0.56 7.76 -9.23
N ALA A 29 1.32 8.11 -8.17
CA ALA A 29 1.50 7.26 -7.01
C ALA A 29 1.44 8.05 -5.68
N PRO A 30 1.07 7.39 -4.55
CA PRO A 30 1.17 8.02 -3.23
C PRO A 30 2.63 8.36 -2.90
N GLY A 31 2.86 9.50 -2.24
CA GLY A 31 4.22 9.93 -1.84
C GLY A 31 4.96 8.89 -0.99
N GLU A 32 4.24 8.13 -0.18
CA GLU A 32 4.81 7.05 0.62
C GLU A 32 5.27 5.86 -0.23
N ALA A 33 4.57 5.57 -1.35
CA ALA A 33 4.99 4.54 -2.30
C ALA A 33 6.25 4.97 -3.08
N ILE A 34 6.33 6.25 -3.46
CA ILE A 34 7.54 6.84 -4.06
C ILE A 34 8.72 6.72 -3.10
N ARG A 35 8.53 7.08 -1.82
CA ARG A 35 9.54 6.93 -0.75
C ARG A 35 9.98 5.49 -0.62
N LEU A 36 9.04 4.54 -0.52
CA LEU A 36 9.37 3.12 -0.40
C LEU A 36 10.15 2.64 -1.61
N GLY A 37 9.76 3.02 -2.83
CA GLY A 37 10.48 2.69 -4.07
C GLY A 37 11.95 3.13 -4.03
N LEU A 38 12.21 4.36 -3.58
CA LEU A 38 13.57 4.87 -3.43
C LEU A 38 14.37 4.12 -2.35
N LEU A 39 13.72 3.70 -1.24
CA LEU A 39 14.36 2.98 -0.14
C LEU A 39 14.63 1.51 -0.45
N GLN A 40 14.04 0.93 -1.51
CA GLN A 40 14.31 -0.45 -1.94
C GLN A 40 15.72 -0.63 -2.50
N GLY A 41 16.34 0.42 -3.00
CA GLY A 41 17.73 0.40 -3.44
C GLY A 41 18.68 0.97 -2.39
N HIS A 42 19.90 0.41 -2.29
CA HIS A 42 20.95 1.03 -1.50
C HIS A 42 21.37 2.34 -2.20
N TYR A 43 21.47 3.44 -1.46
CA TYR A 43 21.70 4.78 -2.03
C TYR A 43 22.99 4.91 -2.88
N ARG A 44 23.99 4.05 -2.67
CA ARG A 44 25.21 4.00 -3.50
C ARG A 44 25.06 3.18 -4.77
N GLN A 45 24.00 2.38 -4.90
CA GLN A 45 23.76 1.55 -6.07
C GLN A 45 22.88 2.27 -7.09
N ARG A 46 22.92 1.78 -8.33
CA ARG A 46 21.97 2.24 -9.35
C ARG A 46 20.57 1.75 -8.98
N LEU A 47 19.62 2.65 -9.07
CA LEU A 47 18.20 2.32 -8.93
C LEU A 47 17.51 2.60 -10.25
N ASP A 48 16.80 1.61 -10.77
CA ASP A 48 15.87 1.80 -11.89
C ASP A 48 14.50 2.12 -11.34
N PHE A 49 14.13 3.41 -11.44
CA PHE A 49 12.86 3.91 -10.93
C PHE A 49 11.79 3.76 -12.03
N SER A 50 11.21 2.58 -12.11
CA SER A 50 10.21 2.20 -13.11
C SER A 50 8.79 2.26 -12.54
N ASP A 51 7.80 2.24 -13.43
CA ASP A 51 6.40 2.16 -13.05
C ASP A 51 6.10 0.82 -12.33
N ASP A 52 6.81 -0.26 -12.70
CA ASP A 52 6.73 -1.55 -12.00
C ASP A 52 7.24 -1.45 -10.55
N LEU A 53 8.33 -0.71 -10.31
CA LEU A 53 8.83 -0.47 -8.95
C LEU A 53 7.81 0.29 -8.11
N LEU A 54 7.15 1.30 -8.70
CA LEU A 54 6.09 2.04 -8.03
C LEU A 54 4.88 1.17 -7.71
N ALA A 55 4.41 0.39 -8.69
CA ALA A 55 3.30 -0.53 -8.50
C ALA A 55 3.62 -1.58 -7.41
N GLN A 56 4.85 -2.11 -7.40
CA GLN A 56 5.29 -3.03 -6.35
C GLN A 56 5.38 -2.35 -4.98
N SER A 57 5.78 -1.07 -4.94
CA SER A 57 5.83 -0.28 -3.70
C SER A 57 4.44 -0.06 -3.11
N VAL A 58 3.45 0.23 -3.96
CA VAL A 58 2.04 0.33 -3.53
C VAL A 58 1.57 -1.01 -2.94
N LYS A 59 1.81 -2.15 -3.62
CA LYS A 59 1.45 -3.49 -3.13
C LYS A 59 2.11 -3.81 -1.79
N ASN A 60 3.36 -3.40 -1.61
CA ASN A 60 4.08 -3.60 -0.36
C ASN A 60 3.47 -2.77 0.78
N LEU A 61 3.07 -1.52 0.51
CA LEU A 61 2.36 -0.69 1.49
C LEU A 61 0.95 -1.22 1.78
N ASP A 62 0.19 -1.65 0.76
CA ASP A 62 -1.10 -2.33 0.95
C ASP A 62 -0.98 -3.47 1.96
N ARG A 63 0.08 -4.26 1.83
CA ARG A 63 0.36 -5.37 2.75
C ARG A 63 0.68 -4.88 4.17
N LEU A 64 1.51 -3.85 4.33
CA LEU A 64 1.87 -3.31 5.64
C LEU A 64 0.69 -2.62 6.33
N TYR A 65 -0.10 -1.84 5.59
CA TYR A 65 -1.34 -1.25 6.09
C TYR A 65 -2.41 -2.30 6.39
N GLY A 66 -2.49 -3.37 5.58
CA GLY A 66 -3.35 -4.52 5.85
C GLY A 66 -3.04 -5.15 7.21
N VAL A 67 -1.76 -5.36 7.53
CA VAL A 67 -1.35 -5.88 8.84
C VAL A 67 -1.79 -4.95 9.98
N LEU A 68 -1.71 -3.62 9.81
CA LEU A 68 -2.18 -2.67 10.83
C LEU A 68 -3.69 -2.75 11.03
N ARG A 69 -4.45 -2.91 9.95
CA ARG A 69 -5.90 -3.10 9.99
C ARG A 69 -6.28 -4.41 10.67
N ASP A 70 -5.63 -5.52 10.27
CA ASP A 70 -5.89 -6.86 10.81
C ASP A 70 -5.52 -6.99 12.30
N THR A 71 -4.66 -6.12 12.79
CA THR A 71 -4.25 -6.05 14.21
C THR A 71 -4.83 -4.82 14.92
N SER A 72 -5.94 -4.27 14.47
CA SER A 72 -6.55 -3.06 15.02
C SER A 72 -6.93 -3.18 16.51
N ASP A 73 -7.28 -4.40 16.95
CA ASP A 73 -7.55 -4.76 18.34
C ASP A 73 -6.33 -4.67 19.26
N ILE A 74 -5.11 -4.78 18.71
CA ILE A 74 -3.85 -4.66 19.46
C ILE A 74 -3.44 -3.20 19.53
N LYS A 75 -3.53 -2.58 20.72
CA LYS A 75 -3.05 -1.20 20.94
C LYS A 75 -1.54 -1.20 21.07
N ALA A 76 -0.85 -0.47 20.18
CA ALA A 76 0.59 -0.31 20.26
C ALA A 76 1.01 0.46 21.51
N VAL A 77 2.09 0.02 22.15
CA VAL A 77 2.79 0.78 23.21
C VAL A 77 4.09 1.34 22.65
N ARG A 78 4.58 2.42 23.26
CA ARG A 78 5.83 3.04 22.85
C ARG A 78 6.98 2.06 23.07
N THR A 79 7.54 1.53 21.99
CA THR A 79 8.64 0.56 21.99
C THR A 79 9.74 1.08 21.05
N PRO A 80 11.02 0.93 21.39
CA PRO A 80 12.11 1.29 20.47
C PRO A 80 12.10 0.37 19.24
N ALA A 81 12.66 0.87 18.13
CA ALA A 81 12.90 0.02 16.97
C ALA A 81 13.89 -1.10 17.34
N PRO A 82 13.70 -2.33 16.82
CA PRO A 82 14.55 -3.47 17.15
C PRO A 82 16.01 -3.26 16.73
N GLU A 83 16.93 -3.85 17.50
CA GLU A 83 18.37 -3.73 17.28
C GLU A 83 18.81 -4.21 15.88
N ALA A 84 18.26 -5.30 15.38
CA ALA A 84 18.55 -5.81 14.04
C ALA A 84 18.21 -4.78 12.95
N PHE A 85 17.07 -4.10 13.07
CA PHE A 85 16.66 -3.03 12.18
C PHE A 85 17.60 -1.82 12.27
N LEU A 86 17.94 -1.39 13.47
CA LEU A 86 18.87 -0.27 13.69
C LEU A 86 20.28 -0.58 13.19
N THR A 87 20.75 -1.80 13.43
CA THR A 87 22.05 -2.28 12.91
C THR A 87 22.10 -2.21 11.38
N ALA A 88 21.00 -2.57 10.70
CA ALA A 88 20.94 -2.44 9.25
C ALA A 88 21.03 -0.98 8.79
N LEU A 89 20.39 -0.05 9.48
CA LEU A 89 20.49 1.38 9.15
C LEU A 89 21.85 1.98 9.50
N CYS A 90 22.50 1.50 10.56
CA CYS A 90 23.84 1.93 10.93
C CYS A 90 24.95 1.35 10.03
N ASP A 91 24.63 0.33 9.25
CA ASP A 91 25.51 -0.28 8.24
C ASP A 91 25.39 0.49 6.91
N ASP A 92 25.99 1.68 6.84
CA ASP A 92 25.99 2.56 5.67
C ASP A 92 24.60 2.84 5.08
N LEU A 93 23.59 3.05 5.95
CA LEU A 93 22.19 3.27 5.58
C LEU A 93 21.67 2.14 4.65
N ASN A 94 21.86 0.91 5.04
CA ASN A 94 21.41 -0.27 4.29
C ASN A 94 19.88 -0.42 4.37
N THR A 95 19.18 0.49 3.67
CA THR A 95 17.71 0.52 3.65
C THR A 95 17.08 -0.75 3.09
N PRO A 96 17.65 -1.45 2.08
CA PRO A 96 17.12 -2.75 1.65
C PRO A 96 17.08 -3.78 2.78
N LYS A 97 18.16 -3.86 3.58
CA LYS A 97 18.22 -4.77 4.73
C LYS A 97 17.25 -4.35 5.83
N ALA A 98 17.17 -3.04 6.12
CA ALA A 98 16.21 -2.52 7.08
C ALA A 98 14.75 -2.79 6.65
N LEU A 99 14.42 -2.69 5.37
CA LEU A 99 13.11 -3.07 4.83
C LEU A 99 12.82 -4.57 5.01
N ALA A 100 13.80 -5.43 4.80
CA ALA A 100 13.64 -6.86 5.05
C ALA A 100 13.30 -7.15 6.52
N GLU A 101 13.97 -6.48 7.47
CA GLU A 101 13.64 -6.55 8.90
C GLU A 101 12.22 -6.02 9.18
N LEU A 102 11.83 -4.89 8.58
CA LEU A 102 10.49 -4.34 8.73
C LEU A 102 9.40 -5.33 8.26
N PHE A 103 9.60 -5.97 7.10
CA PHE A 103 8.69 -7.02 6.61
C PHE A 103 8.70 -8.29 7.46
N ALA A 104 9.80 -8.61 8.13
CA ALA A 104 9.84 -9.71 9.10
C ALA A 104 9.03 -9.36 10.36
N LEU A 105 9.15 -8.13 10.87
CA LEU A 105 8.36 -7.64 12.01
C LEU A 105 6.86 -7.67 11.73
N SER A 106 6.44 -7.29 10.52
CA SER A 106 5.02 -7.27 10.15
C SER A 106 4.32 -8.62 10.22
N LYS A 107 5.07 -9.71 10.13
CA LYS A 107 4.54 -11.10 10.21
C LYS A 107 4.33 -11.60 11.65
N ASN A 108 4.84 -10.89 12.64
CA ASN A 108 4.93 -11.36 14.01
C ASN A 108 4.32 -10.38 15.03
N ILE A 109 3.24 -9.69 14.66
CA ILE A 109 2.52 -8.79 15.55
C ILE A 109 1.54 -9.61 16.40
N THR A 110 1.93 -9.89 17.64
CA THR A 110 1.16 -10.70 18.59
C THR A 110 0.92 -10.00 19.93
N SER A 111 1.52 -8.83 20.14
CA SER A 111 1.41 -8.05 21.38
C SER A 111 1.51 -6.55 21.12
N SER A 112 1.19 -5.75 22.12
CA SER A 112 1.31 -4.29 22.11
C SER A 112 2.76 -3.84 21.86
N GLU A 113 3.74 -4.56 22.41
CA GLU A 113 5.17 -4.29 22.25
C GLU A 113 5.64 -4.61 20.83
N SER A 114 5.24 -5.77 20.26
CA SER A 114 5.60 -6.15 18.89
C SER A 114 5.01 -5.19 17.87
N LYS A 115 3.76 -4.74 18.07
CA LYS A 115 3.14 -3.70 17.25
C LYS A 115 3.86 -2.37 17.39
N GLY A 116 4.24 -1.99 18.62
CA GLY A 116 5.00 -0.77 18.88
C GLY A 116 6.37 -0.77 18.20
N ALA A 117 7.10 -1.88 18.26
CA ALA A 117 8.40 -2.06 17.63
C ALA A 117 8.30 -1.97 16.08
N PHE A 118 7.28 -2.61 15.50
CA PHE A 118 6.99 -2.53 14.07
C PHE A 118 6.73 -1.08 13.62
N LEU A 119 5.85 -0.36 14.33
CA LEU A 119 5.56 1.04 14.03
C LEU A 119 6.78 1.96 14.21
N ALA A 120 7.59 1.72 15.26
CA ALA A 120 8.82 2.49 15.46
C ALA A 120 9.81 2.32 14.31
N ALA A 121 9.98 1.09 13.80
CA ALA A 121 10.83 0.81 12.65
C ALA A 121 10.28 1.45 11.37
N ALA A 122 8.97 1.34 11.10
CA ALA A 122 8.33 1.94 9.94
C ALA A 122 8.44 3.47 9.95
N ASN A 123 8.17 4.09 11.10
CA ASN A 123 8.21 5.55 11.26
C ASN A 123 9.62 6.12 11.09
N LEU A 124 10.68 5.40 11.49
CA LEU A 124 12.06 5.82 11.23
C LEU A 124 12.38 5.91 9.73
N MET A 125 11.71 5.11 8.90
CA MET A 125 11.83 5.19 7.44
C MET A 125 10.80 6.14 6.80
N GLY A 126 9.94 6.78 7.60
CA GLY A 126 8.86 7.65 7.11
C GLY A 126 7.77 6.87 6.41
N LEU A 127 7.51 5.62 6.83
CA LEU A 127 6.45 4.75 6.34
C LEU A 127 5.34 4.60 7.39
N LEU A 128 4.13 4.24 6.97
CA LEU A 128 2.94 4.04 7.79
C LEU A 128 2.55 5.31 8.57
N GLN A 129 2.49 6.44 7.85
CA GLN A 129 2.27 7.77 8.43
C GLN A 129 0.79 8.16 8.52
N GLN A 130 -0.13 7.35 8.02
CA GLN A 130 -1.57 7.60 8.01
C GLN A 130 -2.35 6.43 8.61
N ALA A 131 -3.66 6.60 8.83
CA ALA A 131 -4.50 5.49 9.25
C ALA A 131 -4.68 4.48 8.10
N PRO A 132 -4.82 3.17 8.39
CA PRO A 132 -5.05 2.16 7.35
C PRO A 132 -6.27 2.46 6.49
N GLU A 133 -7.35 2.93 7.10
CA GLU A 133 -8.60 3.28 6.42
C GLU A 133 -8.38 4.39 5.40
N ASP A 134 -7.64 5.43 5.77
CA ASP A 134 -7.31 6.56 4.88
C ASP A 134 -6.45 6.11 3.69
N TRP A 135 -5.48 5.20 3.95
CA TRP A 135 -4.66 4.60 2.90
C TRP A 135 -5.53 3.88 1.85
N PHE A 136 -6.38 2.96 2.30
CA PHE A 136 -7.22 2.16 1.37
C PHE A 136 -8.28 3.01 0.67
N ALA A 137 -8.90 3.97 1.35
CA ALA A 137 -9.84 4.90 0.74
C ALA A 137 -9.18 5.73 -0.38
N ALA A 138 -7.97 6.25 -0.15
CA ALA A 138 -7.23 6.99 -1.16
C ALA A 138 -6.84 6.12 -2.38
N GLN A 139 -6.46 4.83 -2.17
CA GLN A 139 -6.19 3.91 -3.27
C GLN A 139 -7.44 3.64 -4.11
N THR A 140 -8.58 3.44 -3.47
CA THR A 140 -9.86 3.23 -4.14
C THR A 140 -10.25 4.47 -4.97
N ALA A 141 -10.16 5.67 -4.38
CA ALA A 141 -10.48 6.92 -5.08
C ALA A 141 -9.57 7.14 -6.31
N LYS A 142 -8.26 6.85 -6.22
CA LYS A 142 -7.35 6.92 -7.38
C LYS A 142 -7.71 5.93 -8.47
N SER A 143 -8.07 4.71 -8.11
CA SER A 143 -8.46 3.67 -9.07
C SER A 143 -9.73 4.04 -9.83
N THR A 144 -10.72 4.62 -9.14
CA THR A 144 -11.98 5.07 -9.76
C THR A 144 -11.76 6.26 -10.70
N ALA A 145 -10.96 7.24 -10.30
CA ALA A 145 -10.65 8.41 -11.12
C ALA A 145 -9.89 8.07 -12.41
N LYS A 146 -9.05 7.03 -12.38
CA LYS A 146 -8.21 6.63 -13.53
C LYS A 146 -8.96 5.80 -14.59
N ASN A 147 -10.09 5.18 -14.22
CA ASN A 147 -10.81 4.23 -15.09
C ASN A 147 -12.15 4.76 -15.65
N ASP A 148 -12.51 6.02 -15.46
CA ASP A 148 -13.86 6.53 -15.77
C ASP A 148 -14.97 5.64 -15.14
N PHE A 149 -14.69 5.12 -13.96
CA PHE A 149 -15.43 4.06 -13.30
C PHE A 149 -16.56 4.64 -12.46
N ASP A 150 -17.79 4.18 -12.70
CA ASP A 150 -18.96 4.64 -11.94
C ASP A 150 -19.01 4.01 -10.54
N ALA A 151 -18.34 4.66 -9.58
CA ALA A 151 -18.36 4.24 -8.19
C ALA A 151 -19.77 4.23 -7.59
N ALA A 152 -20.67 5.11 -8.06
CA ALA A 152 -22.04 5.15 -7.59
C ALA A 152 -22.83 3.89 -7.99
N ALA A 153 -22.55 3.35 -9.20
CA ALA A 153 -23.13 2.08 -9.62
C ALA A 153 -22.65 0.91 -8.76
N VAL A 154 -21.38 0.92 -8.33
CA VAL A 154 -20.84 -0.12 -7.45
C VAL A 154 -21.48 -0.07 -6.06
N GLU A 155 -21.58 1.11 -5.47
CA GLU A 155 -22.23 1.28 -4.15
C GLU A 155 -23.70 0.84 -4.21
N ALA A 156 -24.41 1.19 -5.29
CA ALA A 156 -25.79 0.73 -5.47
C ALA A 156 -25.91 -0.80 -5.55
N LEU A 157 -24.99 -1.48 -6.25
CA LEU A 157 -24.97 -2.95 -6.33
C LEU A 157 -24.61 -3.60 -4.99
N ILE A 158 -23.74 -2.98 -4.19
CA ILE A 158 -23.42 -3.43 -2.83
C ILE A 158 -24.66 -3.32 -1.93
N GLU A 159 -25.41 -2.23 -2.01
CA GLU A 159 -26.68 -2.07 -1.26
C GLU A 159 -27.72 -3.11 -1.69
N VAL A 160 -27.89 -3.33 -3.00
CA VAL A 160 -28.80 -4.38 -3.52
C VAL A 160 -28.41 -5.75 -2.97
N ARG A 161 -27.13 -6.10 -3.00
CA ARG A 161 -26.64 -7.36 -2.45
C ARG A 161 -26.90 -7.48 -0.94
N ALA A 162 -26.63 -6.42 -0.18
CA ALA A 162 -26.84 -6.40 1.26
C ALA A 162 -28.32 -6.61 1.61
N LYS A 163 -29.22 -5.93 0.90
CA LYS A 163 -30.67 -6.08 1.05
C LYS A 163 -31.15 -7.50 0.70
N ALA A 164 -30.70 -8.04 -0.44
CA ALA A 164 -31.05 -9.40 -0.86
C ALA A 164 -30.60 -10.46 0.17
N ARG A 165 -29.43 -10.30 0.76
CA ARG A 165 -28.94 -11.19 1.85
C ARG A 165 -29.80 -11.08 3.11
N ALA A 166 -30.22 -9.87 3.49
CA ALA A 166 -31.13 -9.67 4.64
C ALA A 166 -32.47 -10.31 4.42
N GLU A 167 -33.02 -10.28 3.19
CA GLU A 167 -34.28 -10.91 2.77
C GLU A 167 -34.13 -12.42 2.48
N LYS A 168 -32.90 -12.97 2.56
CA LYS A 168 -32.56 -14.37 2.23
C LYS A 168 -32.79 -14.73 0.76
N ASP A 169 -32.82 -13.75 -0.11
CA ASP A 169 -32.84 -13.94 -1.56
C ASP A 169 -31.40 -14.11 -2.06
N PHE A 170 -30.91 -15.35 -1.97
CA PHE A 170 -29.54 -15.67 -2.34
C PHE A 170 -29.31 -15.56 -3.85
N ALA A 171 -30.35 -15.76 -4.66
CA ALA A 171 -30.23 -15.63 -6.13
C ALA A 171 -29.97 -14.18 -6.54
N ALA A 172 -30.71 -13.23 -5.97
CA ALA A 172 -30.48 -11.80 -6.20
C ALA A 172 -29.12 -11.31 -5.63
N ALA A 173 -28.70 -11.86 -4.49
CA ALA A 173 -27.39 -11.53 -3.92
C ALA A 173 -26.23 -12.04 -4.78
N ASP A 174 -26.32 -13.22 -5.37
CA ASP A 174 -25.32 -13.79 -6.27
C ASP A 174 -25.29 -13.03 -7.62
N ALA A 175 -26.45 -12.66 -8.17
CA ALA A 175 -26.54 -11.83 -9.37
C ALA A 175 -25.83 -10.48 -9.18
N ALA A 176 -26.08 -9.78 -8.07
CA ALA A 176 -25.40 -8.52 -7.75
C ALA A 176 -23.87 -8.70 -7.60
N ARG A 177 -23.41 -9.83 -7.06
CA ARG A 177 -22.00 -10.17 -6.97
C ARG A 177 -21.39 -10.43 -8.34
N ASP A 178 -22.08 -11.11 -9.20
CA ASP A 178 -21.63 -11.38 -10.60
C ASP A 178 -21.53 -10.08 -11.38
N ASP A 179 -22.49 -9.16 -11.24
CA ASP A 179 -22.45 -7.83 -11.83
C ASP A 179 -21.24 -7.02 -11.33
N LEU A 180 -20.96 -7.01 -10.03
CA LEU A 180 -19.78 -6.39 -9.45
C LEU A 180 -18.48 -7.01 -10.01
N THR A 181 -18.46 -8.33 -10.17
CA THR A 181 -17.31 -9.04 -10.75
C THR A 181 -17.13 -8.69 -12.23
N ALA A 182 -18.22 -8.57 -13.02
CA ALA A 182 -18.19 -8.14 -14.42
C ALA A 182 -17.68 -6.69 -14.56
N MET A 183 -17.95 -5.83 -13.57
CA MET A 183 -17.37 -4.48 -13.49
C MET A 183 -15.90 -4.47 -13.01
N GLY A 184 -15.28 -5.62 -12.79
CA GLY A 184 -13.92 -5.72 -12.30
C GLY A 184 -13.78 -5.38 -10.81
N VAL A 185 -14.83 -5.51 -10.03
CA VAL A 185 -14.84 -5.22 -8.58
C VAL A 185 -14.71 -6.51 -7.77
N VAL A 186 -13.81 -6.50 -6.81
CA VAL A 186 -13.69 -7.54 -5.78
C VAL A 186 -14.23 -6.99 -4.47
N ILE A 187 -15.19 -7.68 -3.87
CA ILE A 187 -15.81 -7.32 -2.60
C ILE A 187 -15.27 -8.17 -1.47
N GLU A 188 -15.18 -7.59 -0.28
CA GLU A 188 -14.75 -8.25 0.96
C GLU A 188 -15.74 -7.87 2.06
N ASP A 189 -16.39 -8.88 2.67
CA ASP A 189 -17.31 -8.64 3.79
C ASP A 189 -16.52 -8.51 5.09
N THR A 190 -16.72 -7.41 5.82
CA THR A 190 -16.11 -7.13 7.12
C THR A 190 -17.16 -7.02 8.20
N ALA A 191 -16.75 -6.93 9.47
CA ALA A 191 -17.68 -6.75 10.59
C ALA A 191 -18.49 -5.43 10.50
N ASP A 192 -17.90 -4.40 9.86
CA ASP A 192 -18.49 -3.07 9.74
C ASP A 192 -19.20 -2.84 8.40
N GLY A 193 -19.22 -3.85 7.50
CA GLY A 193 -19.88 -3.79 6.20
C GLY A 193 -19.09 -4.44 5.07
N THR A 194 -19.53 -4.24 3.83
CA THR A 194 -18.83 -4.72 2.63
C THR A 194 -17.89 -3.63 2.12
N ILE A 195 -16.61 -3.94 2.01
CA ILE A 195 -15.62 -3.10 1.35
C ILE A 195 -15.31 -3.65 -0.05
N TRP A 196 -14.87 -2.80 -0.95
CA TRP A 196 -14.56 -3.22 -2.32
C TRP A 196 -13.25 -2.62 -2.84
N LYS A 197 -12.69 -3.27 -3.86
CA LYS A 197 -11.51 -2.84 -4.61
C LYS A 197 -11.62 -3.28 -6.06
N LEU A 198 -10.97 -2.57 -6.98
CA LEU A 198 -10.89 -3.02 -8.36
C LEU A 198 -9.99 -4.25 -8.48
N ALA A 199 -10.43 -5.24 -9.27
CA ALA A 199 -9.61 -6.37 -9.67
C ALA A 199 -8.41 -5.86 -10.50
N LYS A 200 -7.24 -6.42 -10.26
CA LYS A 200 -5.99 -6.07 -10.99
C LYS A 200 -5.86 -6.91 -12.22
#